data_b9037c956001ebc36188dc0e64328a3b
#
_entry.id   b9037c956001ebc36188dc0e64328a3b
#
_cell.length_a   1.000
_cell.length_b   1.000
_cell.length_c   1.000
_cell.angle_alpha   90.00
_cell.angle_beta   90.00
_cell.angle_gamma   90.00
#
_symmetry.space_group_name_H-M   'P 1'
#
loop_
_entity.id
_entity.type
_entity.pdbx_description
1 polymer ?
#
loop_
_entity_poly.entity_id
_entity_poly.type
_entity_poly.pdbx_seq_one_letter_code
_entity_poly.pdbx_strand_id
1 'polypeptide(L)'
;MKYCMAIGLLGSMTLQAMAQYTGKVFVDENRNGLLDEGEKRLHRVSVSDGLNVVQTDSNGAYQLPGHSRMHFLFITTPSGYKTDNAYYYRIENGRTEYDFPVYPCYGGIQADGSHRFIHISDTEIRGKEGNQAWVDNLRDYSANEKIAFIVHTGDICYESGLNSHIGLLNTALMEDTQIFYGIGNHDLVKGAYGEELFEKLYGPVFYSFDVGNTHYIMTPMLHGDYLPEYTKEDVYRWMKNDLAYVGKEKSIIVFNHSLPEDTVAFKYGISDTEYI
;
A
#
# COMPACT_ATOMS: atom_id res chain seq x y z
N MET A 1 -33.20 53.34 33.91
CA MET A 1 -32.26 52.26 34.14
C MET A 1 -32.73 51.04 33.35
N LYS A 2 -32.09 50.74 32.24
CA LYS A 2 -32.36 49.54 31.43
C LYS A 2 -31.15 48.61 31.59
N TYR A 3 -31.36 47.45 32.20
CA TYR A 3 -30.34 46.40 32.28
C TYR A 3 -30.38 45.57 30.99
N CYS A 4 -29.26 45.56 30.24
CA CYS A 4 -29.03 44.60 29.20
C CYS A 4 -28.35 43.36 29.82
N MET A 5 -29.04 42.22 29.77
CA MET A 5 -28.47 40.92 30.10
C MET A 5 -27.77 40.38 28.85
N ALA A 6 -26.46 40.24 28.87
CA ALA A 6 -25.71 39.52 27.83
C ALA A 6 -25.69 38.03 28.18
N ILE A 7 -26.36 37.20 27.37
CA ILE A 7 -26.29 35.75 27.46
C ILE A 7 -25.07 35.32 26.68
N GLY A 8 -24.01 34.92 27.37
CA GLY A 8 -22.86 34.31 26.77
C GLY A 8 -23.17 32.85 26.35
N LEU A 9 -23.22 32.56 25.07
CA LEU A 9 -23.20 31.21 24.58
C LEU A 9 -21.79 30.62 24.77
N LEU A 10 -21.63 29.76 25.76
CA LEU A 10 -20.48 28.86 25.86
C LEU A 10 -20.71 27.74 24.83
N GLY A 11 -20.10 27.86 23.65
CA GLY A 11 -19.98 26.78 22.70
C GLY A 11 -19.05 25.70 23.30
N SER A 12 -19.62 24.59 23.72
CA SER A 12 -18.83 23.40 24.03
C SER A 12 -18.21 22.87 22.74
N MET A 13 -16.92 23.15 22.51
CA MET A 13 -16.14 22.40 21.54
C MET A 13 -15.97 20.99 22.12
N THR A 14 -16.76 20.06 21.64
CA THR A 14 -16.48 18.64 21.82
C THR A 14 -15.19 18.36 21.06
N LEU A 15 -14.06 18.19 21.74
CA LEU A 15 -12.90 17.52 21.18
C LEU A 15 -13.38 16.10 20.86
N GLN A 16 -13.64 15.84 19.59
CA GLN A 16 -13.77 14.47 19.10
C GLN A 16 -12.39 13.83 19.30
N ALA A 17 -12.28 12.93 20.26
CA ALA A 17 -11.07 12.12 20.42
C ALA A 17 -10.88 11.37 19.10
N MET A 18 -9.80 11.70 18.37
CA MET A 18 -9.44 10.96 17.18
C MET A 18 -9.17 9.51 17.58
N ALA A 19 -9.68 8.57 16.82
CA ALA A 19 -9.39 7.17 17.05
C ALA A 19 -7.86 6.99 17.07
N GLN A 20 -7.37 6.19 18.01
CA GLN A 20 -5.96 5.86 18.11
C GLN A 20 -5.81 4.39 17.83
N TYR A 21 -4.95 4.05 16.88
CA TYR A 21 -4.66 2.68 16.53
C TYR A 21 -3.35 2.23 17.16
N THR A 22 -3.34 1.03 17.66
CA THR A 22 -2.16 0.39 18.28
C THR A 22 -1.96 -1.00 17.71
N GLY A 23 -0.81 -1.59 17.94
CA GLY A 23 -0.50 -2.94 17.56
C GLY A 23 0.99 -3.19 17.54
N LYS A 24 1.38 -4.34 17.01
CA LYS A 24 2.76 -4.77 16.91
C LYS A 24 3.07 -5.30 15.52
N VAL A 25 4.32 -5.16 15.12
CA VAL A 25 4.88 -5.84 13.94
C VAL A 25 5.88 -6.87 14.43
N PHE A 26 5.71 -8.11 14.03
CA PHE A 26 6.52 -9.24 14.52
C PHE A 26 6.73 -10.31 13.45
N VAL A 27 7.75 -11.14 13.66
CA VAL A 27 8.02 -12.29 12.80
C VAL A 27 7.21 -13.47 13.31
N ASP A 28 6.21 -13.86 12.54
CA ASP A 28 5.35 -15.01 12.80
C ASP A 28 6.03 -16.26 12.21
N GLU A 29 6.82 -16.95 13.02
CA GLU A 29 7.63 -18.09 12.55
C GLU A 29 6.79 -19.33 12.24
N ASN A 30 5.70 -19.50 12.96
CA ASN A 30 4.81 -20.66 12.81
C ASN A 30 3.57 -20.40 11.93
N ARG A 31 3.40 -19.15 11.45
CA ARG A 31 2.32 -18.67 10.58
C ARG A 31 0.92 -18.87 11.15
N ASN A 32 0.77 -18.69 12.46
CA ASN A 32 -0.54 -18.80 13.13
C ASN A 32 -1.27 -17.44 13.23
N GLY A 33 -0.62 -16.34 12.85
CA GLY A 33 -1.15 -14.98 12.89
C GLY A 33 -1.16 -14.34 14.28
N LEU A 34 -0.57 -14.99 15.28
CA LEU A 34 -0.53 -14.53 16.67
C LEU A 34 0.91 -14.30 17.12
N LEU A 35 1.10 -13.29 17.95
CA LEU A 35 2.41 -13.05 18.54
C LEU A 35 2.69 -14.01 19.69
N ASP A 36 3.54 -14.99 19.45
CA ASP A 36 3.93 -15.99 20.45
C ASP A 36 5.14 -15.57 21.29
N GLU A 37 5.36 -16.29 22.39
CA GLU A 37 6.53 -16.10 23.23
C GLU A 37 7.81 -16.49 22.47
N GLY A 38 8.79 -15.58 22.44
CA GLY A 38 10.08 -15.80 21.76
C GLY A 38 10.13 -15.28 20.33
N GLU A 39 9.00 -14.96 19.72
CA GLU A 39 8.98 -14.40 18.37
C GLU A 39 9.60 -13.00 18.31
N LYS A 40 10.33 -12.77 17.24
CA LYS A 40 11.07 -11.53 17.02
C LYS A 40 10.13 -10.38 16.71
N ARG A 41 10.19 -9.33 17.50
CA ARG A 41 9.52 -8.06 17.25
C ARG A 41 10.35 -7.18 16.34
N LEU A 42 9.71 -6.51 15.38
CA LEU A 42 10.41 -5.69 14.40
C LEU A 42 10.38 -4.22 14.76
N HIS A 43 11.57 -3.66 14.95
CA HIS A 43 11.79 -2.24 15.23
C HIS A 43 11.92 -1.43 13.93
N ARG A 44 11.47 -0.17 13.93
CA ARG A 44 11.53 0.77 12.80
C ARG A 44 10.79 0.30 11.55
N VAL A 45 9.70 -0.41 11.72
CA VAL A 45 8.76 -0.66 10.63
C VAL A 45 7.78 0.51 10.58
N SER A 46 7.65 1.15 9.43
CA SER A 46 6.68 2.22 9.24
C SER A 46 5.27 1.64 9.19
N VAL A 47 4.36 2.26 9.94
CA VAL A 47 2.92 1.94 9.99
C VAL A 47 2.15 3.21 9.65
N SER A 48 1.16 3.09 8.78
CA SER A 48 0.41 4.21 8.25
C SER A 48 -1.10 3.96 8.22
N ASP A 49 -1.86 5.05 8.30
CA ASP A 49 -3.30 5.08 8.01
C ASP A 49 -3.61 5.71 6.63
N GLY A 50 -2.57 5.98 5.81
CA GLY A 50 -2.70 6.67 4.53
C GLY A 50 -2.49 8.18 4.61
N LEU A 51 -2.34 8.76 5.82
CA LEU A 51 -1.94 10.16 6.03
C LEU A 51 -0.82 10.27 7.05
N ASN A 52 -1.01 9.68 8.22
CA ASN A 52 -0.03 9.65 9.28
C ASN A 52 0.89 8.44 9.07
N VAL A 53 2.16 8.61 9.42
CA VAL A 53 3.14 7.52 9.44
C VAL A 53 3.87 7.57 10.77
N VAL A 54 4.03 6.43 11.41
CA VAL A 54 4.82 6.24 12.61
C VAL A 54 5.74 5.04 12.45
N GLN A 55 6.74 4.90 13.31
CA GLN A 55 7.57 3.70 13.33
C GLN A 55 7.36 2.89 14.59
N THR A 56 7.49 1.57 14.47
CA THR A 56 7.51 0.67 15.63
C THR A 56 8.72 0.94 16.53
N ASP A 57 8.51 0.81 17.83
CA ASP A 57 9.56 0.90 18.85
C ASP A 57 10.41 -0.40 18.94
N SER A 58 11.30 -0.48 19.94
CA SER A 58 12.14 -1.66 20.17
C SER A 58 11.36 -2.93 20.51
N ASN A 59 10.10 -2.80 20.93
CA ASN A 59 9.20 -3.91 21.21
C ASN A 59 8.29 -4.25 20.03
N GLY A 60 8.55 -3.66 18.86
CA GLY A 60 7.72 -3.80 17.68
C GLY A 60 6.36 -3.09 17.80
N ALA A 61 6.11 -2.34 18.86
CA ALA A 61 4.84 -1.68 19.12
C ALA A 61 4.75 -0.33 18.40
N TYR A 62 3.54 0.01 17.99
CA TYR A 62 3.24 1.31 17.40
C TYR A 62 1.98 1.94 18.01
N GLN A 63 1.89 3.24 17.88
CA GLN A 63 0.73 4.04 18.25
C GLN A 63 0.51 5.11 17.18
N LEU A 64 -0.58 4.99 16.45
CA LEU A 64 -0.89 5.82 15.29
C LEU A 64 -2.16 6.64 15.56
N PRO A 65 -2.14 7.98 15.44
CA PRO A 65 -3.36 8.77 15.47
C PRO A 65 -4.19 8.47 14.23
N GLY A 66 -5.45 8.04 14.41
CA GLY A 66 -6.33 7.72 13.29
C GLY A 66 -6.84 8.95 12.56
N HIS A 67 -7.28 8.76 11.32
CA HIS A 67 -7.92 9.77 10.51
C HIS A 67 -9.24 9.25 9.92
N SER A 68 -10.31 10.04 10.02
CA SER A 68 -11.69 9.60 9.69
C SER A 68 -11.94 9.34 8.21
N ARG A 69 -11.06 9.83 7.31
CA ARG A 69 -11.19 9.63 5.86
C ARG A 69 -10.41 8.45 5.32
N MET A 70 -9.60 7.79 6.16
CA MET A 70 -8.73 6.71 5.72
C MET A 70 -9.38 5.35 6.01
N HIS A 71 -9.22 4.45 5.06
CA HIS A 71 -9.89 3.16 5.07
C HIS A 71 -9.00 2.02 5.57
N PHE A 72 -7.68 2.23 5.58
CA PHE A 72 -6.72 1.16 5.86
C PHE A 72 -5.69 1.56 6.91
N LEU A 73 -5.21 0.54 7.61
CA LEU A 73 -3.91 0.55 8.27
C LEU A 73 -2.99 -0.39 7.50
N PHE A 74 -1.77 0.05 7.22
CA PHE A 74 -0.80 -0.75 6.48
C PHE A 74 0.63 -0.51 6.95
N ILE A 75 1.50 -1.47 6.67
CA ILE A 75 2.92 -1.36 6.95
C ILE A 75 3.71 -1.15 5.67
N THR A 76 4.83 -0.41 5.75
CA THR A 76 5.90 -0.54 4.79
C THR A 76 6.54 -1.90 5.02
N THR A 77 6.22 -2.88 4.17
CA THR A 77 6.77 -4.24 4.31
C THR A 77 8.28 -4.17 4.29
N PRO A 78 8.99 -4.57 5.36
CA PRO A 78 10.44 -4.41 5.43
C PRO A 78 11.16 -5.43 4.54
N SER A 79 12.32 -5.03 4.00
CA SER A 79 13.15 -5.92 3.19
C SER A 79 13.48 -7.24 3.90
N GLY A 80 13.38 -8.33 3.18
CA GLY A 80 13.63 -9.69 3.69
C GLY A 80 12.42 -10.32 4.37
N TYR A 81 11.28 -9.63 4.39
CA TYR A 81 10.03 -10.15 4.94
C TYR A 81 8.89 -10.02 3.94
N LYS A 82 7.86 -10.83 4.11
CA LYS A 82 6.58 -10.70 3.42
C LYS A 82 5.43 -11.04 4.38
N THR A 83 4.21 -10.83 3.94
CA THR A 83 2.99 -11.16 4.66
C THR A 83 2.29 -12.32 3.97
N ASP A 84 1.62 -13.20 4.72
CA ASP A 84 0.86 -14.31 4.14
C ASP A 84 -0.39 -13.84 3.38
N ASN A 85 -1.08 -12.86 3.94
CA ASN A 85 -2.35 -12.39 3.38
C ASN A 85 -2.22 -10.98 2.82
N ALA A 86 -2.06 -9.99 3.71
CA ALA A 86 -1.99 -8.60 3.33
C ALA A 86 -1.07 -7.81 4.27
N TYR A 87 -0.35 -6.85 3.70
CA TYR A 87 0.41 -5.85 4.45
C TYR A 87 -0.49 -4.74 5.02
N TYR A 88 -1.83 -4.92 4.96
CA TYR A 88 -2.83 -3.95 5.36
C TYR A 88 -4.03 -4.60 6.06
N TYR A 89 -4.74 -3.80 6.83
CA TYR A 89 -6.07 -4.10 7.35
C TYR A 89 -7.03 -2.99 6.95
N ARG A 90 -8.25 -3.35 6.53
CA ARG A 90 -9.33 -2.38 6.45
C ARG A 90 -9.73 -1.99 7.87
N ILE A 91 -9.88 -0.68 8.11
CA ILE A 91 -10.27 -0.15 9.43
C ILE A 91 -11.71 -0.57 9.71
N GLU A 92 -11.90 -1.25 10.83
CA GLU A 92 -13.19 -1.75 11.28
C GLU A 92 -13.71 -0.89 12.43
N ASN A 93 -15.04 -0.70 12.45
CA ASN A 93 -15.69 0.11 13.46
C ASN A 93 -15.51 -0.51 14.86
N GLY A 94 -14.94 0.25 15.80
CA GLY A 94 -14.71 -0.20 17.17
C GLY A 94 -13.44 -1.03 17.39
N ARG A 95 -12.71 -1.39 16.33
CA ARG A 95 -11.41 -2.05 16.44
C ARG A 95 -10.31 -1.00 16.50
N THR A 96 -9.44 -1.10 17.49
CA THR A 96 -8.32 -0.18 17.71
C THR A 96 -6.96 -0.86 17.76
N GLU A 97 -6.93 -2.19 17.74
CA GLU A 97 -5.69 -2.98 17.78
C GLU A 97 -5.53 -3.81 16.50
N TYR A 98 -4.37 -3.66 15.83
CA TYR A 98 -4.04 -4.32 14.58
C TYR A 98 -2.58 -4.77 14.62
N ASP A 99 -2.37 -6.05 14.75
CA ASP A 99 -1.04 -6.66 14.72
C ASP A 99 -0.68 -7.09 13.30
N PHE A 100 0.56 -6.89 12.91
CA PHE A 100 1.08 -7.23 11.59
C PHE A 100 2.09 -8.37 11.68
N PRO A 101 1.66 -9.61 11.48
CA PRO A 101 2.56 -10.75 11.33
C PRO A 101 3.28 -10.67 9.98
N VAL A 102 4.60 -10.86 10.00
CA VAL A 102 5.42 -11.02 8.80
C VAL A 102 6.32 -12.24 8.96
N TYR A 103 6.74 -12.83 7.88
CA TYR A 103 7.66 -13.96 7.92
C TYR A 103 8.85 -13.76 6.99
N PRO A 104 10.01 -14.39 7.28
CA PRO A 104 11.19 -14.22 6.48
C PRO A 104 10.99 -14.65 5.03
N CYS A 105 11.39 -13.80 4.09
CA CYS A 105 11.41 -14.09 2.67
C CYS A 105 12.69 -13.51 2.09
N TYR A 106 13.63 -14.39 1.76
CA TYR A 106 14.94 -14.01 1.21
C TYR A 106 15.06 -14.35 -0.28
N GLY A 107 13.97 -14.80 -0.92
CA GLY A 107 13.95 -15.10 -2.34
C GLY A 107 14.27 -13.88 -3.20
N GLY A 108 15.16 -14.05 -4.17
CA GLY A 108 15.47 -13.02 -5.15
C GLY A 108 16.33 -11.85 -4.70
N ILE A 109 16.64 -11.69 -3.40
CA ILE A 109 17.50 -10.61 -2.89
C ILE A 109 18.92 -11.15 -2.73
N GLN A 110 19.91 -10.50 -3.37
CA GLN A 110 21.31 -10.85 -3.27
C GLN A 110 21.95 -10.26 -1.99
N ALA A 111 23.13 -10.75 -1.62
CA ALA A 111 23.83 -10.28 -0.42
C ALA A 111 24.20 -8.78 -0.44
N ASP A 112 24.34 -8.19 -1.62
CA ASP A 112 24.59 -6.76 -1.81
C ASP A 112 23.28 -5.93 -1.85
N GLY A 113 22.12 -6.58 -1.68
CA GLY A 113 20.80 -5.96 -1.74
C GLY A 113 20.23 -5.82 -3.15
N SER A 114 20.98 -6.20 -4.19
CA SER A 114 20.47 -6.21 -5.56
C SER A 114 19.40 -7.27 -5.74
N HIS A 115 18.43 -7.02 -6.61
CA HIS A 115 17.32 -7.93 -6.88
C HIS A 115 16.70 -7.62 -8.24
N ARG A 116 15.87 -8.55 -8.71
CA ARG A 116 15.11 -8.41 -9.94
C ARG A 116 13.62 -8.42 -9.61
N PHE A 117 12.83 -7.63 -10.31
CA PHE A 117 11.39 -7.63 -10.23
C PHE A 117 10.77 -7.64 -11.63
N ILE A 118 9.51 -8.01 -11.71
CA ILE A 118 8.72 -7.92 -12.93
C ILE A 118 7.75 -6.76 -12.80
N HIS A 119 7.72 -5.89 -13.80
CA HIS A 119 6.73 -4.83 -13.94
C HIS A 119 5.75 -5.20 -15.04
N ILE A 120 4.47 -5.23 -14.70
CA ILE A 120 3.36 -5.43 -15.63
C ILE A 120 2.36 -4.29 -15.49
N SER A 121 1.66 -3.98 -16.56
CA SER A 121 0.64 -2.94 -16.65
C SER A 121 -0.36 -3.33 -17.73
N ASP A 122 -1.53 -2.70 -17.72
CA ASP A 122 -2.49 -2.74 -18.84
C ASP A 122 -2.86 -4.18 -19.27
N THR A 123 -3.08 -5.06 -18.31
CA THR A 123 -3.49 -6.44 -18.60
C THR A 123 -4.92 -6.53 -19.13
N GLU A 124 -5.76 -5.57 -18.77
CA GLU A 124 -7.16 -5.40 -19.22
C GLU A 124 -7.98 -6.70 -19.25
N ILE A 125 -7.78 -7.56 -18.26
CA ILE A 125 -8.41 -8.87 -18.16
C ILE A 125 -9.91 -8.70 -17.93
N ARG A 126 -10.71 -9.29 -18.82
CA ARG A 126 -12.18 -9.30 -18.70
C ARG A 126 -12.72 -10.58 -18.07
N GLY A 127 -11.95 -11.64 -18.09
CA GLY A 127 -12.34 -12.95 -17.56
C GLY A 127 -11.16 -13.90 -17.47
N LYS A 128 -11.39 -15.09 -16.91
CA LYS A 128 -10.33 -16.10 -16.73
C LYS A 128 -9.97 -16.84 -18.01
N GLU A 129 -10.92 -16.95 -18.94
CA GLU A 129 -10.74 -17.72 -20.16
C GLU A 129 -9.59 -17.16 -21.02
N GLY A 130 -8.70 -18.03 -21.47
CA GLY A 130 -7.54 -17.69 -22.28
C GLY A 130 -6.36 -17.09 -21.52
N ASN A 131 -6.53 -16.72 -20.23
CA ASN A 131 -5.49 -16.04 -19.48
C ASN A 131 -4.65 -16.95 -18.56
N GLN A 132 -5.12 -18.17 -18.29
CA GLN A 132 -4.43 -19.06 -17.35
C GLN A 132 -3.00 -19.39 -17.79
N ALA A 133 -2.79 -19.64 -19.08
CA ALA A 133 -1.47 -20.06 -19.58
C ALA A 133 -0.38 -19.00 -19.38
N TRP A 134 -0.69 -17.71 -19.55
CA TRP A 134 0.32 -16.66 -19.32
C TRP A 134 0.60 -16.48 -17.84
N VAL A 135 -0.40 -16.64 -16.97
CA VAL A 135 -0.21 -16.58 -15.51
C VAL A 135 0.67 -17.74 -15.04
N ASP A 136 0.44 -18.95 -15.54
CA ASP A 136 1.29 -20.11 -15.26
C ASP A 136 2.74 -19.86 -15.72
N ASN A 137 2.92 -19.33 -16.93
CA ASN A 137 4.26 -18.94 -17.42
C ASN A 137 4.90 -17.85 -16.57
N LEU A 138 4.14 -16.85 -16.13
CA LEU A 138 4.64 -15.79 -15.26
C LEU A 138 5.11 -16.36 -13.92
N ARG A 139 4.34 -17.28 -13.31
CA ARG A 139 4.70 -17.97 -12.07
C ARG A 139 5.99 -18.76 -12.25
N ASP A 140 6.04 -19.63 -13.26
CA ASP A 140 7.20 -20.49 -13.52
C ASP A 140 8.45 -19.66 -13.83
N TYR A 141 8.31 -18.58 -14.59
CA TYR A 141 9.40 -17.64 -14.85
C TYR A 141 9.88 -16.96 -13.55
N SER A 142 8.95 -16.48 -12.73
CA SER A 142 9.27 -15.81 -11.48
C SER A 142 10.05 -16.71 -10.53
N ALA A 143 9.64 -17.97 -10.40
CA ALA A 143 10.32 -18.97 -9.58
C ALA A 143 11.73 -19.30 -10.13
N ASN A 144 11.84 -19.58 -11.44
CA ASN A 144 13.10 -19.96 -12.09
C ASN A 144 14.14 -18.82 -12.03
N GLU A 145 13.71 -17.60 -12.26
CA GLU A 145 14.56 -16.41 -12.28
C GLU A 145 14.76 -15.78 -10.89
N LYS A 146 14.15 -16.36 -9.85
CA LYS A 146 14.19 -15.86 -8.48
C LYS A 146 13.79 -14.37 -8.40
N ILE A 147 12.64 -14.04 -8.97
CA ILE A 147 12.09 -12.69 -8.96
C ILE A 147 11.69 -12.34 -7.52
N ALA A 148 12.14 -11.19 -7.02
CA ALA A 148 11.88 -10.76 -5.65
C ALA A 148 10.41 -10.39 -5.44
N PHE A 149 9.80 -9.73 -6.44
CA PHE A 149 8.39 -9.36 -6.45
C PHE A 149 7.90 -9.05 -7.87
N ILE A 150 6.59 -9.00 -8.03
CA ILE A 150 5.92 -8.50 -9.23
C ILE A 150 5.21 -7.21 -8.85
N VAL A 151 5.26 -6.19 -9.68
CA VAL A 151 4.45 -4.98 -9.55
C VAL A 151 3.52 -4.87 -10.76
N HIS A 152 2.23 -4.61 -10.48
CA HIS A 152 1.22 -4.29 -11.47
C HIS A 152 0.78 -2.84 -11.27
N THR A 153 1.04 -1.98 -12.23
CA THR A 153 0.84 -0.53 -12.05
C THR A 153 -0.54 -0.03 -12.45
N GLY A 154 -1.49 -0.91 -12.76
CA GLY A 154 -2.86 -0.50 -13.03
C GLY A 154 -3.35 -0.83 -14.43
N ASP A 155 -4.57 -0.39 -14.73
CA ASP A 155 -5.40 -0.86 -15.85
C ASP A 155 -5.43 -2.39 -15.85
N ILE A 156 -5.70 -2.91 -14.67
CA ILE A 156 -5.79 -4.32 -14.38
C ILE A 156 -6.90 -4.93 -15.24
N CYS A 157 -8.03 -4.26 -15.25
CA CYS A 157 -9.18 -4.63 -16.04
C CYS A 157 -10.29 -3.58 -15.95
N TYR A 158 -11.25 -3.65 -16.86
CA TYR A 158 -12.48 -2.89 -16.72
C TYR A 158 -13.37 -3.44 -15.60
N GLU A 159 -14.32 -2.66 -15.11
CA GLU A 159 -15.20 -2.91 -13.95
C GLU A 159 -15.55 -4.39 -13.69
N SER A 160 -16.02 -5.12 -14.69
CA SER A 160 -16.41 -6.53 -14.55
C SER A 160 -15.24 -7.50 -14.39
N GLY A 161 -14.04 -7.07 -14.78
CA GLY A 161 -12.85 -7.91 -14.80
C GLY A 161 -12.10 -7.98 -13.46
N LEU A 162 -12.22 -6.97 -12.58
CA LEU A 162 -11.48 -6.90 -11.30
C LEU A 162 -11.67 -8.15 -10.43
N ASN A 163 -12.89 -8.62 -10.28
CA ASN A 163 -13.18 -9.86 -9.54
C ASN A 163 -12.60 -11.13 -10.21
N SER A 164 -12.51 -11.13 -11.52
CA SER A 164 -11.91 -12.26 -12.26
C SER A 164 -10.40 -12.25 -12.15
N HIS A 165 -9.79 -11.08 -12.25
CA HIS A 165 -8.35 -10.90 -12.21
C HIS A 165 -7.77 -11.31 -10.85
N ILE A 166 -8.34 -10.86 -9.74
CA ILE A 166 -7.81 -11.22 -8.40
C ILE A 166 -7.86 -12.74 -8.14
N GLY A 167 -8.81 -13.43 -8.74
CA GLY A 167 -8.89 -14.89 -8.69
C GLY A 167 -7.98 -15.63 -9.69
N LEU A 168 -7.32 -14.89 -10.58
CA LEU A 168 -6.39 -15.42 -11.58
C LEU A 168 -4.94 -15.12 -11.21
N LEU A 169 -4.67 -13.90 -10.74
CA LEU A 169 -3.34 -13.43 -10.40
C LEU A 169 -3.37 -12.78 -9.01
N ASN A 170 -2.72 -13.41 -8.06
CA ASN A 170 -2.54 -12.90 -6.69
C ASN A 170 -1.32 -13.56 -6.04
N THR A 171 -0.84 -13.01 -4.94
CA THR A 171 0.34 -13.50 -4.22
C THR A 171 0.26 -14.97 -3.84
N ALA A 172 -0.90 -15.47 -3.42
CA ALA A 172 -1.07 -16.87 -3.02
C ALA A 172 -0.90 -17.85 -4.21
N LEU A 173 -1.29 -17.43 -5.41
CA LEU A 173 -1.14 -18.24 -6.63
C LEU A 173 0.27 -18.15 -7.24
N MET A 174 1.05 -17.14 -6.84
CA MET A 174 2.43 -16.94 -7.27
C MET A 174 3.45 -17.52 -6.29
N GLU A 175 3.00 -18.42 -5.41
CA GLU A 175 3.83 -19.11 -4.42
C GLU A 175 4.63 -18.11 -3.54
N ASP A 176 5.95 -18.07 -3.73
CA ASP A 176 6.81 -17.21 -2.96
C ASP A 176 7.01 -15.80 -3.53
N THR A 177 6.44 -15.50 -4.70
CA THR A 177 6.60 -14.19 -5.34
C THR A 177 5.44 -13.27 -4.97
N GLN A 178 5.69 -12.24 -4.18
CA GLN A 178 4.68 -11.26 -3.80
C GLN A 178 4.31 -10.36 -4.97
N ILE A 179 3.02 -10.03 -5.08
CA ILE A 179 2.51 -9.07 -6.06
C ILE A 179 2.04 -7.81 -5.33
N PHE A 180 2.46 -6.67 -5.86
CA PHE A 180 2.03 -5.34 -5.44
C PHE A 180 1.19 -4.70 -6.56
N TYR A 181 0.04 -4.13 -6.20
CA TYR A 181 -0.91 -3.57 -7.17
C TYR A 181 -1.01 -2.06 -7.03
N GLY A 182 -0.92 -1.36 -8.15
CA GLY A 182 -1.32 0.03 -8.32
C GLY A 182 -2.64 0.11 -9.08
N ILE A 183 -3.32 1.24 -8.95
CA ILE A 183 -4.58 1.51 -9.63
C ILE A 183 -4.36 2.34 -10.88
N GLY A 184 -4.94 1.91 -12.01
CA GLY A 184 -5.01 2.66 -13.25
C GLY A 184 -6.32 3.44 -13.38
N ASN A 185 -6.48 4.17 -14.48
CA ASN A 185 -7.69 4.98 -14.70
C ASN A 185 -8.94 4.13 -14.96
N HIS A 186 -8.81 2.97 -15.58
CA HIS A 186 -9.93 2.04 -15.82
C HIS A 186 -10.28 1.19 -14.60
N ASP A 187 -9.45 1.18 -13.56
CA ASP A 187 -9.73 0.50 -12.31
C ASP A 187 -10.52 1.39 -11.33
N LEU A 188 -10.64 2.70 -11.64
CA LEU A 188 -11.56 3.62 -10.98
C LEU A 188 -12.95 3.40 -11.55
N VAL A 189 -13.76 2.58 -10.88
CA VAL A 189 -15.03 2.08 -11.39
C VAL A 189 -16.22 2.63 -10.63
N LYS A 190 -17.43 2.36 -11.11
CA LYS A 190 -18.66 2.83 -10.49
C LYS A 190 -18.83 2.24 -9.07
N GLY A 191 -18.97 3.12 -8.08
CA GLY A 191 -19.14 2.79 -6.67
C GLY A 191 -19.62 3.99 -5.88
N ALA A 192 -19.47 3.94 -4.55
CA ALA A 192 -19.64 5.12 -3.70
C ALA A 192 -18.52 6.15 -3.99
N TYR A 193 -17.36 5.67 -4.35
CA TYR A 193 -16.19 6.39 -4.86
C TYR A 193 -15.42 5.51 -5.86
N GLY A 194 -14.55 6.06 -6.67
CA GLY A 194 -13.97 5.36 -7.82
C GLY A 194 -13.15 4.13 -7.47
N GLU A 195 -12.37 4.19 -6.40
CA GLU A 195 -11.49 3.10 -5.95
C GLU A 195 -12.16 2.05 -5.03
N GLU A 196 -13.45 2.18 -4.71
CA GLU A 196 -14.13 1.31 -3.73
C GLU A 196 -13.96 -0.18 -4.04
N LEU A 197 -14.16 -0.60 -5.28
CA LEU A 197 -14.02 -2.00 -5.68
C LEU A 197 -12.56 -2.44 -5.67
N PHE A 198 -11.65 -1.60 -6.16
CA PHE A 198 -10.21 -1.88 -6.11
C PHE A 198 -9.76 -2.08 -4.66
N GLU A 199 -10.10 -1.17 -3.77
CA GLU A 199 -9.77 -1.26 -2.35
C GLU A 199 -10.30 -2.53 -1.69
N LYS A 200 -11.49 -2.97 -2.08
CA LYS A 200 -12.09 -4.20 -1.56
C LYS A 200 -11.30 -5.45 -1.97
N LEU A 201 -10.68 -5.46 -3.15
CA LEU A 201 -10.03 -6.62 -3.74
C LEU A 201 -8.51 -6.62 -3.56
N TYR A 202 -7.88 -5.44 -3.64
CA TYR A 202 -6.42 -5.28 -3.70
C TYR A 202 -5.84 -4.48 -2.53
N GLY A 203 -6.66 -3.77 -1.78
CA GLY A 203 -6.24 -2.96 -0.62
C GLY A 203 -5.94 -1.51 -0.95
N PRO A 204 -5.05 -0.85 -0.17
CA PRO A 204 -4.78 0.57 -0.32
C PRO A 204 -4.21 0.90 -1.71
N VAL A 205 -4.62 2.05 -2.24
CA VAL A 205 -4.22 2.51 -3.58
C VAL A 205 -2.88 3.23 -3.60
N PHE A 206 -2.34 3.61 -2.44
CA PHE A 206 -0.98 4.12 -2.28
C PHE A 206 -0.35 3.59 -0.99
N TYR A 207 0.90 3.20 -1.08
CA TYR A 207 1.65 2.54 0.00
C TYR A 207 3.11 2.41 -0.40
N SER A 208 3.94 1.90 0.52
CA SER A 208 5.36 1.65 0.26
C SER A 208 5.79 0.26 0.74
N PHE A 209 6.92 -0.21 0.22
CA PHE A 209 7.58 -1.44 0.65
C PHE A 209 9.07 -1.37 0.36
N ASP A 210 9.85 -2.16 1.07
CA ASP A 210 11.30 -2.23 0.96
C ASP A 210 11.75 -3.58 0.38
N VAL A 211 12.65 -3.54 -0.60
CA VAL A 211 13.35 -4.74 -1.07
C VAL A 211 14.83 -4.42 -1.28
N GLY A 212 15.70 -5.20 -0.67
CA GLY A 212 17.13 -4.88 -0.66
C GLY A 212 17.41 -3.49 -0.10
N ASN A 213 18.14 -2.70 -0.85
CA ASN A 213 18.48 -1.31 -0.49
C ASN A 213 17.56 -0.28 -1.17
N THR A 214 16.41 -0.71 -1.65
CA THR A 214 15.47 0.16 -2.37
C THR A 214 14.16 0.27 -1.60
N HIS A 215 13.67 1.50 -1.51
CA HIS A 215 12.36 1.85 -1.01
C HIS A 215 11.45 2.11 -2.21
N TYR A 216 10.39 1.33 -2.31
CA TYR A 216 9.41 1.41 -3.39
C TYR A 216 8.14 2.10 -2.90
N ILE A 217 7.63 2.99 -3.72
CA ILE A 217 6.39 3.73 -3.45
C ILE A 217 5.42 3.45 -4.57
N MET A 218 4.21 3.01 -4.24
CA MET A 218 3.09 2.96 -5.16
C MET A 218 2.27 4.23 -4.99
N THR A 219 2.01 4.95 -6.08
CA THR A 219 1.13 6.12 -6.11
C THR A 219 -0.07 5.86 -7.01
N PRO A 220 -1.25 6.41 -6.69
CA PRO A 220 -2.47 6.14 -7.42
C PRO A 220 -2.65 7.09 -8.59
N MET A 221 -3.54 6.73 -9.53
CA MET A 221 -4.10 7.65 -10.50
C MET A 221 -4.95 8.71 -9.79
N LEU A 222 -4.80 9.96 -10.19
CA LEU A 222 -5.56 11.08 -9.60
C LEU A 222 -6.90 11.33 -10.30
N HIS A 223 -7.15 10.66 -11.41
CA HIS A 223 -8.41 10.75 -12.18
C HIS A 223 -8.55 9.50 -13.05
N GLY A 224 -9.74 9.18 -13.42
CA GLY A 224 -10.05 8.02 -14.27
C GLY A 224 -11.51 8.03 -14.69
N ASP A 225 -12.06 6.86 -14.98
CA ASP A 225 -13.45 6.71 -15.44
C ASP A 225 -14.44 7.21 -14.37
N TYR A 226 -14.09 7.06 -13.09
CA TYR A 226 -14.83 7.63 -11.96
C TYR A 226 -13.89 8.39 -11.03
N LEU A 227 -14.40 9.36 -10.29
CA LEU A 227 -13.60 10.18 -9.40
C LEU A 227 -13.20 9.41 -8.13
N PRO A 228 -11.92 9.47 -7.73
CA PRO A 228 -11.47 8.93 -6.45
C PRO A 228 -11.90 9.81 -5.26
N GLU A 229 -11.92 9.23 -4.07
CA GLU A 229 -12.14 9.96 -2.83
C GLU A 229 -10.85 10.62 -2.30
N TYR A 230 -9.68 10.03 -2.54
CA TYR A 230 -8.40 10.63 -2.18
C TYR A 230 -8.06 11.83 -3.08
N THR A 231 -7.28 12.74 -2.52
CA THR A 231 -6.80 13.93 -3.23
C THR A 231 -5.28 13.83 -3.48
N LYS A 232 -4.78 14.63 -4.43
CA LYS A 232 -3.34 14.80 -4.67
C LYS A 232 -2.60 15.24 -3.40
N GLU A 233 -3.21 16.10 -2.61
CA GLU A 233 -2.68 16.62 -1.36
C GLU A 233 -2.56 15.52 -0.29
N ASP A 234 -3.52 14.60 -0.23
CA ASP A 234 -3.47 13.43 0.67
C ASP A 234 -2.28 12.54 0.32
N VAL A 235 -2.13 12.18 -0.96
CA VAL A 235 -1.03 11.34 -1.45
C VAL A 235 0.33 11.98 -1.18
N TYR A 236 0.50 13.28 -1.49
CA TYR A 236 1.76 13.98 -1.25
C TYR A 236 2.07 14.13 0.23
N ARG A 237 1.07 14.38 1.07
CA ARG A 237 1.24 14.46 2.52
C ARG A 237 1.69 13.12 3.08
N TRP A 238 1.03 12.03 2.68
CA TRP A 238 1.44 10.70 3.07
C TRP A 238 2.86 10.39 2.63
N MET A 239 3.17 10.56 1.34
CA MET A 239 4.50 10.28 0.78
C MET A 239 5.60 11.07 1.49
N LYS A 240 5.35 12.34 1.80
CA LYS A 240 6.29 13.15 2.59
C LYS A 240 6.52 12.58 3.99
N ASN A 241 5.47 12.13 4.64
CA ASN A 241 5.56 11.53 5.98
C ASN A 241 6.27 10.18 5.94
N ASP A 242 6.02 9.36 4.94
CA ASP A 242 6.70 8.08 4.71
C ASP A 242 8.19 8.27 4.47
N LEU A 243 8.55 9.13 3.52
CA LEU A 243 9.93 9.47 3.18
C LEU A 243 10.75 10.08 4.34
N ALA A 244 10.09 10.67 5.33
CA ALA A 244 10.77 11.19 6.52
C ALA A 244 11.44 10.08 7.35
N TYR A 245 11.01 8.83 7.20
CA TYR A 245 11.55 7.66 7.88
C TYR A 245 12.49 6.82 7.01
N VAL A 246 12.63 7.14 5.73
CA VAL A 246 13.50 6.42 4.80
C VAL A 246 14.94 6.89 4.98
N GLY A 247 15.86 5.95 5.16
CA GLY A 247 17.30 6.25 5.27
C GLY A 247 17.85 6.82 3.95
N LYS A 248 18.77 7.78 4.07
CA LYS A 248 19.36 8.45 2.91
C LYS A 248 20.24 7.53 2.03
N GLU A 249 20.57 6.37 2.54
CA GLU A 249 21.33 5.33 1.85
C GLU A 249 20.45 4.50 0.89
N LYS A 250 19.13 4.57 1.03
CA LYS A 250 18.21 3.83 0.16
C LYS A 250 17.97 4.54 -1.16
N SER A 251 17.94 3.77 -2.22
CA SER A 251 17.36 4.21 -3.49
C SER A 251 15.84 4.31 -3.36
N ILE A 252 15.21 5.23 -4.08
CA ILE A 252 13.77 5.40 -4.10
C ILE A 252 13.27 5.18 -5.52
N ILE A 253 12.30 4.28 -5.68
CA ILE A 253 11.60 4.04 -6.94
C ILE A 253 10.11 4.27 -6.71
N VAL A 254 9.50 5.11 -7.53
CA VAL A 254 8.07 5.42 -7.47
C VAL A 254 7.39 4.79 -8.67
N PHE A 255 6.39 3.97 -8.41
CA PHE A 255 5.51 3.42 -9.43
C PHE A 255 4.22 4.25 -9.51
N ASN A 256 3.83 4.53 -10.73
CA ASN A 256 2.55 5.17 -11.05
C ASN A 256 2.08 4.58 -12.39
N HIS A 257 0.77 4.51 -12.59
CA HIS A 257 0.20 4.02 -13.85
C HIS A 257 0.48 4.98 -15.01
N SER A 258 0.39 6.26 -14.76
CA SER A 258 0.57 7.30 -15.78
C SER A 258 1.70 8.24 -15.40
N LEU A 259 2.37 8.80 -16.38
CA LEU A 259 3.35 9.84 -16.17
C LEU A 259 2.74 11.02 -15.41
N PRO A 260 3.50 11.68 -14.51
CA PRO A 260 3.09 12.98 -13.98
C PRO A 260 2.76 13.92 -15.13
N GLU A 261 1.80 14.84 -14.92
CA GLU A 261 1.38 15.81 -15.94
C GLU A 261 2.57 16.32 -16.76
N ASP A 262 2.44 16.42 -18.07
CA ASP A 262 3.47 16.89 -19.03
C ASP A 262 4.21 18.15 -18.56
N THR A 263 3.50 19.02 -17.84
CA THR A 263 4.06 20.23 -17.23
C THR A 263 5.12 19.94 -16.18
N VAL A 264 5.01 18.85 -15.43
CA VAL A 264 6.00 18.46 -14.41
C VAL A 264 7.21 17.84 -15.09
N ALA A 265 6.99 16.92 -16.03
CA ALA A 265 8.06 16.30 -16.81
C ALA A 265 8.88 17.37 -17.54
N PHE A 266 8.24 18.29 -18.24
CA PHE A 266 8.89 19.40 -18.94
C PHE A 266 9.66 20.33 -17.99
N LYS A 267 9.06 20.69 -16.84
CA LYS A 267 9.69 21.59 -15.86
C LYS A 267 11.00 21.04 -15.28
N TYR A 268 11.11 19.73 -15.13
CA TYR A 268 12.30 19.09 -14.57
C TYR A 268 13.20 18.48 -15.63
N GLY A 269 12.90 18.67 -16.91
CA GLY A 269 13.69 18.15 -18.03
C GLY A 269 13.71 16.63 -18.12
N ILE A 270 12.68 15.96 -17.58
CA ILE A 270 12.57 14.51 -17.61
C ILE A 270 12.09 14.11 -19.02
N SER A 271 12.85 13.27 -19.69
CA SER A 271 12.47 12.70 -20.99
C SER A 271 11.63 11.43 -20.82
N ASP A 272 10.89 11.03 -21.85
CA ASP A 272 10.08 9.80 -21.84
C ASP A 272 10.89 8.55 -21.51
N THR A 273 12.19 8.56 -21.80
CA THR A 273 13.11 7.44 -21.51
C THR A 273 13.53 7.36 -20.05
N GLU A 274 13.29 8.40 -19.24
CA GLU A 274 13.64 8.43 -17.81
C GLU A 274 12.51 7.91 -16.92
N TYR A 275 11.35 7.61 -17.51
CA TYR A 275 10.18 7.05 -16.82
C TYR A 275 10.07 5.52 -16.91
N ILE A 276 10.99 4.86 -17.57
CA ILE A 276 10.94 3.39 -17.74
C ILE A 276 11.75 2.69 -16.64
#